data_b59bbdb6b3358aaeefec4407af84872e
#
_entry.id   b59bbdb6b3358aaeefec4407af84872e
#
_cell.length_a   1.000
_cell.length_b   1.000
_cell.length_c   1.000
_cell.angle_alpha   90.00
_cell.angle_beta   90.00
_cell.angle_gamma   90.00
#
_symmetry.space_group_name_H-M   'P 1'
#
loop_
_entity.id
_entity.type
_entity.pdbx_description
1 polymer ?
#
loop_
_entity_poly.entity_id
_entity_poly.type
_entity_poly.pdbx_seq_one_letter_code
_entity_poly.pdbx_strand_id
1 'polypeptide(L)'
;RWGIDPATKANQITREQKRELVQLMKHWRVSIDARGDLAHAVITSGGVSVREVDPKTMQSKKALGLYFAGEVLDVDAYTGGYNLQIAFCTAQAFANHL
;
A
#
# COMPACT_ATOMS: atom_id res chain seq x y z
N ARG A 1 14.48 18.60 10.92
CA ARG A 1 15.75 18.02 11.37
C ARG A 1 15.72 17.96 12.90
N TRP A 2 15.96 16.80 13.49
CA TRP A 2 16.09 16.65 14.94
C TRP A 2 17.48 17.18 15.34
N GLY A 3 17.52 18.25 16.16
CA GLY A 3 18.75 19.01 16.46
C GLY A 3 19.69 18.36 17.46
N ILE A 4 19.70 17.03 17.59
CA ILE A 4 20.57 16.29 18.52
C ILE A 4 21.83 15.83 17.80
N ASP A 5 22.97 15.96 18.48
CA ASP A 5 24.25 15.44 18.00
C ASP A 5 24.13 13.91 17.80
N PRO A 6 24.47 13.35 16.63
CA PRO A 6 24.48 11.93 16.35
C PRO A 6 25.33 11.10 17.32
N ALA A 7 26.34 11.71 17.95
CA ALA A 7 27.17 11.04 18.95
C ALA A 7 26.52 10.93 20.33
N THR A 8 25.35 11.53 20.55
CA THR A 8 24.64 11.49 21.83
C THR A 8 24.19 10.08 22.14
N LYS A 9 24.56 9.55 23.29
CA LYS A 9 24.14 8.22 23.73
C LYS A 9 22.63 8.21 24.03
N ALA A 10 21.95 7.11 23.73
CA ALA A 10 20.49 6.98 23.89
C ALA A 10 20.00 7.25 25.32
N ASN A 11 20.80 6.93 26.35
CA ASN A 11 20.49 7.19 27.75
C ASN A 11 20.61 8.67 28.16
N GLN A 12 21.25 9.50 27.34
CA GLN A 12 21.40 10.94 27.54
C GLN A 12 20.30 11.76 26.89
N ILE A 13 19.43 11.12 26.09
CA ILE A 13 18.31 11.79 25.41
C ILE A 13 17.23 12.11 26.46
N THR A 14 16.91 13.41 26.59
CA THR A 14 15.92 13.90 27.55
C THR A 14 14.48 13.52 27.15
N ARG A 15 13.53 13.68 28.09
CA ARG A 15 12.10 13.47 27.80
C ARG A 15 11.58 14.45 26.76
N GLU A 16 12.03 15.71 26.82
CA GLU A 16 11.67 16.76 25.86
C GLU A 16 12.12 16.39 24.46
N GLN A 17 13.38 15.99 24.32
CA GLN A 17 13.95 15.55 23.04
C GLN A 17 13.21 14.34 22.46
N LYS A 18 12.79 13.38 23.29
CA LYS A 18 11.96 12.25 22.85
C LYS A 18 10.58 12.71 22.35
N ARG A 19 9.96 13.66 23.04
CA ARG A 19 8.67 14.23 22.60
C ARG A 19 8.80 14.96 21.28
N GLU A 20 9.85 15.77 21.11
CA GLU A 20 10.15 16.46 19.85
C GLU A 20 10.33 15.48 18.70
N LEU A 21 11.06 14.38 18.90
CA LEU A 21 11.23 13.33 17.91
C LEU A 21 9.89 12.72 17.49
N VAL A 22 9.05 12.39 18.49
CA VAL A 22 7.71 11.83 18.23
C VAL A 22 6.84 12.82 17.42
N GLN A 23 6.89 14.11 17.77
CA GLN A 23 6.16 15.15 17.04
C GLN A 23 6.71 15.30 15.61
N LEU A 24 8.01 15.30 15.46
CA LEU A 24 8.66 15.36 14.14
C LEU A 24 8.22 14.17 13.25
N MET A 25 8.20 12.96 13.80
CA MET A 25 7.77 11.77 13.06
C MET A 25 6.28 11.80 12.70
N LYS A 26 5.41 12.26 13.62
CA LYS A 26 3.96 12.34 13.39
C LYS A 26 3.57 13.45 12.41
N HIS A 27 4.35 14.52 12.34
CA HIS A 27 4.08 15.70 11.52
C HIS A 27 5.17 15.91 10.47
N TRP A 28 5.75 14.82 9.97
CA TRP A 28 6.76 14.90 8.92
C TRP A 28 6.16 15.53 7.67
N ARG A 29 6.71 16.69 7.30
CA ARG A 29 6.31 17.40 6.09
C ARG A 29 7.39 17.25 5.03
N VAL A 30 6.99 16.83 3.85
CA VAL A 30 7.83 16.75 2.65
C VAL A 30 7.17 17.57 1.55
N SER A 31 7.94 18.42 0.89
CA SER A 31 7.50 19.08 -0.34
C SER A 31 7.59 18.08 -1.48
N ILE A 32 6.52 17.98 -2.27
CA ILE A 32 6.49 17.16 -3.48
C ILE A 32 6.48 18.12 -4.66
N ASP A 33 7.59 18.18 -5.40
CA ASP A 33 7.74 19.09 -6.53
C ASP A 33 7.25 18.49 -7.85
N ALA A 34 7.32 17.15 -7.99
CA ALA A 34 6.87 16.44 -9.18
C ALA A 34 6.50 14.98 -8.86
N ARG A 35 5.79 14.35 -9.78
CA ARG A 35 5.61 12.89 -9.75
C ARG A 35 6.89 12.22 -10.21
N GLY A 36 7.19 11.06 -9.66
CA GLY A 36 8.24 10.19 -10.18
C GLY A 36 7.93 9.67 -11.59
N ASP A 37 8.94 9.14 -12.26
CA ASP A 37 8.79 8.48 -13.54
C ASP A 37 7.96 7.19 -13.40
N LEU A 38 7.09 6.91 -14.39
CA LEU A 38 6.31 5.67 -14.47
C LEU A 38 7.20 4.41 -14.46
N ALA A 39 8.43 4.52 -14.97
CA ALA A 39 9.40 3.42 -14.94
C ALA A 39 9.76 2.97 -13.50
N HIS A 40 9.54 3.82 -12.51
CA HIS A 40 9.79 3.54 -11.10
C HIS A 40 8.51 3.28 -10.30
N ALA A 41 7.36 3.18 -10.96
CA ALA A 41 6.09 2.86 -10.29
C ALA A 41 6.14 1.43 -9.73
N VAL A 42 5.71 1.26 -8.48
CA VAL A 42 5.71 -0.03 -7.78
C VAL A 42 4.40 -0.76 -7.98
N ILE A 43 3.29 -0.01 -8.05
CA ILE A 43 1.94 -0.52 -8.28
C ILE A 43 1.18 0.44 -9.20
N THR A 44 0.14 -0.06 -9.86
CA THR A 44 -0.85 0.76 -10.57
C THR A 44 -2.05 1.02 -9.66
N SER A 45 -2.64 2.22 -9.76
CA SER A 45 -3.91 2.55 -9.11
C SER A 45 -5.00 2.66 -10.15
N GLY A 46 -6.19 2.11 -9.85
CA GLY A 46 -7.28 1.95 -10.79
C GLY A 46 -7.38 0.53 -11.34
N GLY A 47 -8.41 0.27 -12.12
CA GLY A 47 -8.67 -1.06 -12.68
C GLY A 47 -10.15 -1.41 -12.70
N VAL A 48 -10.46 -2.70 -12.69
CA VAL A 48 -11.84 -3.20 -12.63
C VAL A 48 -12.40 -2.99 -11.23
N SER A 49 -13.51 -2.26 -11.13
CA SER A 49 -14.14 -1.98 -9.84
C SER A 49 -14.50 -3.28 -9.10
N VAL A 50 -14.01 -3.43 -7.89
CA VAL A 50 -14.30 -4.60 -7.04
C VAL A 50 -15.79 -4.76 -6.73
N ARG A 51 -16.58 -3.69 -6.83
CA ARG A 51 -18.05 -3.75 -6.66
C ARG A 51 -18.73 -4.52 -7.78
N GLU A 52 -18.07 -4.62 -8.95
CA GLU A 52 -18.57 -5.29 -10.15
C GLU A 52 -18.10 -6.75 -10.25
N VAL A 53 -17.36 -7.23 -9.24
CA VAL A 53 -16.85 -8.59 -9.17
C VAL A 53 -17.43 -9.30 -7.93
N ASP A 54 -17.79 -10.55 -8.07
CA ASP A 54 -18.21 -11.39 -6.94
C ASP A 54 -16.95 -11.82 -6.15
N PRO A 55 -16.86 -11.48 -4.86
CA PRO A 55 -15.64 -11.75 -4.07
C PRO A 55 -15.41 -13.25 -3.78
N LYS A 56 -16.41 -14.10 -3.97
CA LYS A 56 -16.29 -15.56 -3.73
C LYS A 56 -15.77 -16.30 -4.96
N THR A 57 -16.20 -15.87 -6.13
CA THR A 57 -15.95 -16.58 -7.39
C THR A 57 -15.00 -15.82 -8.30
N MET A 58 -14.75 -14.53 -8.00
CA MET A 58 -14.02 -13.60 -8.87
C MET A 58 -14.68 -13.36 -10.23
N GLN A 59 -15.96 -13.74 -10.40
CA GLN A 59 -16.72 -13.54 -11.62
C GLN A 59 -17.24 -12.11 -11.72
N SER A 60 -17.24 -11.58 -12.93
CA SER A 60 -17.93 -10.32 -13.25
C SER A 60 -19.44 -10.42 -12.98
N LYS A 61 -19.99 -9.43 -12.30
CA LYS A 61 -21.46 -9.29 -12.14
C LYS A 61 -22.15 -8.79 -13.40
N LYS A 62 -21.37 -8.27 -14.37
CA LYS A 62 -21.88 -7.70 -15.63
C LYS A 62 -21.78 -8.64 -16.80
N ALA A 63 -20.82 -9.56 -16.79
CA ALA A 63 -20.58 -10.47 -17.89
C ALA A 63 -20.36 -11.90 -17.37
N LEU A 64 -21.27 -12.80 -17.74
CA LEU A 64 -21.19 -14.19 -17.38
C LEU A 64 -19.95 -14.86 -18.01
N GLY A 65 -19.24 -15.69 -17.24
CA GLY A 65 -18.04 -16.40 -17.71
C GLY A 65 -16.77 -15.55 -17.78
N LEU A 66 -16.84 -14.26 -17.37
CA LEU A 66 -15.66 -13.39 -17.27
C LEU A 66 -15.23 -13.29 -15.81
N TYR A 67 -13.94 -13.51 -15.56
CA TYR A 67 -13.35 -13.50 -14.22
C TYR A 67 -12.17 -12.54 -14.17
N PHE A 68 -11.92 -11.97 -12.98
CA PHE A 68 -10.82 -11.05 -12.75
C PHE A 68 -10.08 -11.42 -11.47
N ALA A 69 -8.74 -11.43 -11.52
CA ALA A 69 -7.89 -11.67 -10.36
C ALA A 69 -6.60 -10.87 -10.44
N GLY A 70 -5.99 -10.57 -9.31
CA GLY A 70 -4.74 -9.85 -9.23
C GLY A 70 -4.88 -8.34 -9.46
N GLU A 71 -3.81 -7.72 -9.93
CA GLU A 71 -3.68 -6.26 -10.05
C GLU A 71 -4.57 -5.59 -11.11
N VAL A 72 -5.28 -6.37 -11.92
CA VAL A 72 -6.32 -5.85 -12.81
C VAL A 72 -7.53 -5.30 -12.05
N LEU A 73 -7.71 -5.73 -10.81
CA LEU A 73 -8.73 -5.21 -9.91
C LEU A 73 -8.32 -3.84 -9.37
N ASP A 74 -9.30 -2.95 -9.20
CA ASP A 74 -9.11 -1.65 -8.56
C ASP A 74 -8.95 -1.84 -7.03
N VAL A 75 -7.79 -2.39 -6.66
CA VAL A 75 -7.36 -2.60 -5.28
C VAL A 75 -5.89 -2.32 -5.19
N ASP A 76 -5.53 -1.35 -4.38
CA ASP A 76 -4.15 -1.04 -4.04
C ASP A 76 -3.97 -0.97 -2.53
N ALA A 77 -2.88 -1.54 -2.05
CA ALA A 77 -2.53 -1.60 -0.64
C ALA A 77 -1.13 -1.01 -0.42
N TYR A 78 -0.81 -0.72 0.83
CA TYR A 78 0.51 -0.23 1.18
C TYR A 78 1.61 -1.21 0.77
N THR A 79 2.77 -0.67 0.41
CA THR A 79 3.98 -1.45 0.14
C THR A 79 4.33 -2.33 1.35
N GLY A 80 4.71 -3.59 1.11
CA GLY A 80 5.00 -4.57 2.16
C GLY A 80 4.47 -5.96 1.86
N GLY A 81 4.21 -6.28 0.58
CA GLY A 81 3.74 -7.60 0.13
C GLY A 81 2.22 -7.75 0.09
N TYR A 82 1.45 -6.76 0.56
CA TYR A 82 -0.01 -6.84 0.59
C TYR A 82 -0.62 -6.94 -0.81
N ASN A 83 -0.09 -6.22 -1.81
CA ASN A 83 -0.59 -6.29 -3.19
C ASN A 83 -0.37 -7.68 -3.79
N LEU A 84 0.79 -8.31 -3.56
CA LEU A 84 1.04 -9.69 -3.95
C LEU A 84 0.09 -10.66 -3.24
N GLN A 85 -0.16 -10.45 -1.94
CA GLN A 85 -1.10 -11.27 -1.18
C GLN A 85 -2.51 -11.18 -1.76
N ILE A 86 -2.98 -9.98 -2.10
CA ILE A 86 -4.28 -9.77 -2.77
C ILE A 86 -4.31 -10.51 -4.11
N ALA A 87 -3.24 -10.40 -4.91
CA ALA A 87 -3.16 -11.06 -6.21
C ALA A 87 -3.27 -12.59 -6.06
N PHE A 88 -2.52 -13.19 -5.14
CA PHE A 88 -2.59 -14.63 -4.90
C PHE A 88 -3.92 -15.08 -4.29
N CYS A 89 -4.48 -14.34 -3.35
CA CYS A 89 -5.77 -14.68 -2.73
C CYS A 89 -6.92 -14.63 -3.74
N THR A 90 -6.96 -13.63 -4.62
CA THR A 90 -7.99 -13.52 -5.66
C THR A 90 -7.84 -14.60 -6.72
N ALA A 91 -6.62 -14.94 -7.12
CA ALA A 91 -6.35 -16.07 -8.02
C ALA A 91 -6.78 -17.41 -7.41
N GLN A 92 -6.49 -17.62 -6.11
CA GLN A 92 -6.91 -18.83 -5.39
C GLN A 92 -8.44 -18.91 -5.24
N ALA A 93 -9.11 -17.79 -4.99
CA ALA A 93 -10.58 -17.75 -4.90
C ALA A 93 -11.22 -18.17 -6.23
N PHE A 94 -10.68 -17.69 -7.36
CA PHE A 94 -11.09 -18.15 -8.68
C PHE A 94 -10.83 -19.65 -8.88
N ALA A 95 -9.63 -20.13 -8.56
CA ALA A 95 -9.27 -21.54 -8.73
C ALA A 95 -10.13 -22.50 -7.91
N ASN A 96 -10.56 -22.09 -6.73
CA ASN A 96 -11.45 -22.90 -5.88
C ASN A 96 -12.91 -22.95 -6.39
N HIS A 97 -13.26 -22.07 -7.33
CA HIS A 97 -14.62 -21.98 -7.88
C HIS A 97 -14.78 -22.78 -9.18
N LEU A 98 -13.70 -23.05 -9.90
CA LEU A 98 -13.70 -23.89 -11.11
C LEU A 98 -13.97 -25.35 -10.77
#